data_04bbed7a8e70bf956d1b9ac46cab4bbd
#
_entry.id   04bbed7a8e70bf956d1b9ac46cab4bbd
#
_cell.length_a   1.000
_cell.length_b   1.000
_cell.length_c   1.000
_cell.angle_alpha   90.00
_cell.angle_beta   90.00
_cell.angle_gamma   90.00
#
_symmetry.space_group_name_H-M   'P 1'
#
loop_
_entity.id
_entity.type
_entity.pdbx_description
1 polymer ?
#
loop_
_entity_poly.entity_id
_entity_poly.type
_entity_poly.pdbx_seq_one_letter_code
_entity_poly.pdbx_strand_id
1 'polypeptide(L)'
;MAGPARAGDQAYIEFLWSPASAGALARGEALGFVLDEAQDHRICVVAIGPAIHGSLRLDARDASGKPAGSQRHDDFHGTKECFAANLDRRGAPGEWTFNVYVDGTLAATKAIAVARTLRNAPFLSDPRRPYVLGRPNYDPAIPPGSYIGRLSWIMTVDANGTVTDVVVEAAEGAGKLMEDRAVAAAYITLFPPDRSRTAKPYRVRQEYQLEADR
;
A
#
# COMPACT_ATOMS: atom_id res chain seq x y z
N MET A 1 -8.50 -29.13 21.36
CA MET A 1 -7.95 -28.02 22.15
C MET A 1 -7.07 -27.25 21.17
N ALA A 2 -7.51 -26.07 20.74
CA ALA A 2 -6.69 -25.17 19.93
C ALA A 2 -5.61 -24.60 20.86
N GLY A 3 -4.35 -24.76 20.49
CA GLY A 3 -3.23 -24.11 21.20
C GLY A 3 -3.38 -22.60 21.16
N PRO A 4 -2.77 -21.86 22.13
CA PRO A 4 -2.82 -20.42 22.10
C PRO A 4 -2.19 -19.94 20.78
N ALA A 5 -2.90 -19.06 20.04
CA ALA A 5 -2.37 -18.39 18.87
C ALA A 5 -1.03 -17.73 19.25
N ARG A 6 0.01 -17.91 18.45
CA ARG A 6 1.30 -17.25 18.70
C ARG A 6 1.07 -15.74 18.63
N ALA A 7 1.62 -15.01 19.60
CA ALA A 7 1.70 -13.56 19.52
C ALA A 7 2.38 -13.22 18.18
N GLY A 8 1.67 -12.55 17.28
CA GLY A 8 2.12 -12.23 15.93
C GLY A 8 1.17 -12.61 14.80
N ASP A 9 0.17 -13.47 15.06
CA ASP A 9 -0.74 -13.97 14.01
C ASP A 9 -2.14 -13.29 14.04
N GLN A 10 -2.32 -12.22 14.81
CA GLN A 10 -3.63 -11.58 14.97
C GLN A 10 -3.88 -10.44 13.98
N ALA A 11 -2.84 -9.87 13.41
CA ALA A 11 -2.94 -8.75 12.49
C ALA A 11 -1.78 -8.70 11.51
N TYR A 12 -1.96 -7.95 10.43
CA TYR A 12 -0.86 -7.55 9.54
C TYR A 12 -0.90 -6.04 9.29
N ILE A 13 0.21 -5.49 8.81
CA ILE A 13 0.36 -4.07 8.53
C ILE A 13 0.33 -3.85 7.03
N GLU A 14 -0.54 -2.94 6.57
CA GLU A 14 -0.55 -2.41 5.21
C GLU A 14 0.02 -0.98 5.20
N PHE A 15 0.91 -0.70 4.27
CA PHE A 15 1.36 0.66 4.01
C PHE A 15 0.61 1.18 2.78
N LEU A 16 -0.21 2.20 2.98
CA LEU A 16 -1.06 2.74 1.93
C LEU A 16 -0.68 4.18 1.61
N TRP A 17 -0.76 4.50 0.33
CA TRP A 17 -0.78 5.86 -0.18
C TRP A 17 -2.22 6.15 -0.65
N SER A 18 -2.82 7.16 -0.11
CA SER A 18 -4.23 7.48 -0.37
C SER A 18 -4.39 8.98 -0.55
N PRO A 19 -4.04 9.51 -1.74
CA PRO A 19 -4.29 10.90 -2.06
C PRO A 19 -5.80 11.17 -2.11
N ALA A 20 -6.21 12.41 -1.88
CA ALA A 20 -7.61 12.82 -1.94
C ALA A 20 -8.26 12.49 -3.31
N SER A 21 -7.46 12.35 -4.36
CA SER A 21 -7.90 12.01 -5.73
C SER A 21 -8.10 10.51 -5.99
N ALA A 22 -7.70 9.62 -5.08
CA ALA A 22 -7.70 8.17 -5.33
C ALA A 22 -9.10 7.52 -5.41
N GLY A 23 -10.15 8.22 -5.04
CA GLY A 23 -11.52 7.69 -5.14
C GLY A 23 -11.77 6.37 -4.39
N ALA A 24 -12.98 5.84 -4.49
CA ALA A 24 -13.38 4.59 -3.82
C ALA A 24 -12.94 3.32 -4.57
N LEU A 25 -12.50 3.42 -5.83
CA LEU A 25 -12.26 2.27 -6.71
C LEU A 25 -10.91 1.59 -6.49
N ALA A 26 -9.91 2.33 -5.99
CA ALA A 26 -8.55 1.83 -5.86
C ALA A 26 -7.83 2.44 -4.66
N ARG A 27 -6.75 1.76 -4.21
CA ARG A 27 -5.83 2.23 -3.18
C ARG A 27 -4.38 2.02 -3.64
N GLY A 28 -3.46 2.89 -3.21
CA GLY A 28 -2.03 2.70 -3.45
C GLY A 28 -1.39 1.90 -2.33
N GLU A 29 -0.71 0.81 -2.65
CA GLU A 29 0.19 0.12 -1.72
C GLU A 29 1.57 0.79 -1.79
N ALA A 30 2.00 1.41 -0.70
CA ALA A 30 3.33 2.01 -0.63
C ALA A 30 4.40 0.92 -0.44
N LEU A 31 5.35 0.85 -1.35
CA LEU A 31 6.51 -0.05 -1.29
C LEU A 31 7.70 0.60 -0.60
N GLY A 32 7.60 1.88 -0.30
CA GLY A 32 8.53 2.68 0.46
C GLY A 32 7.92 4.03 0.84
N PHE A 33 8.47 4.70 1.86
CA PHE A 33 8.05 6.04 2.25
C PHE A 33 9.08 7.09 1.91
N VAL A 34 8.61 8.25 1.50
CA VAL A 34 9.42 9.46 1.35
C VAL A 34 8.94 10.46 2.40
N LEU A 35 9.82 10.83 3.35
CA LEU A 35 9.45 11.66 4.50
C LEU A 35 8.90 13.03 4.12
N ASP A 36 9.39 13.61 3.02
CA ASP A 36 8.91 14.90 2.54
C ASP A 36 7.52 14.84 1.89
N GLU A 37 7.04 13.64 1.54
CA GLU A 37 5.74 13.37 0.91
C GLU A 37 4.81 12.51 1.78
N ALA A 38 5.13 12.32 3.06
CA ALA A 38 4.45 11.37 3.93
C ALA A 38 2.99 11.73 4.28
N GLN A 39 2.54 12.94 3.99
CA GLN A 39 1.20 13.42 4.37
C GLN A 39 0.04 12.59 3.79
N ASP A 40 0.24 11.97 2.63
CA ASP A 40 -0.78 11.15 1.95
C ASP A 40 -0.66 9.66 2.29
N HIS A 41 0.29 9.30 3.14
CA HIS A 41 0.49 7.92 3.55
C HIS A 41 -0.36 7.56 4.76
N ARG A 42 -0.82 6.31 4.79
CA ARG A 42 -1.53 5.68 5.90
C ARG A 42 -0.84 4.37 6.25
N ILE A 43 -0.83 4.06 7.53
CA ILE A 43 -0.35 2.78 8.06
C ILE A 43 -1.57 2.08 8.62
N CYS A 44 -2.03 1.04 7.96
CA CYS A 44 -3.23 0.33 8.35
C CYS A 44 -2.90 -1.00 9.03
N VAL A 45 -3.57 -1.25 10.13
CA VAL A 45 -3.57 -2.52 10.84
C VAL A 45 -4.82 -3.27 10.43
N VAL A 46 -4.65 -4.48 9.95
CA VAL A 46 -5.76 -5.34 9.47
C VAL A 46 -5.76 -6.62 10.28
N ALA A 47 -6.91 -6.96 10.87
CA ALA A 47 -7.08 -8.20 11.64
C ALA A 47 -6.97 -9.42 10.73
N ILE A 48 -6.36 -10.48 11.25
CA ILE A 48 -6.36 -11.82 10.64
C ILE A 48 -7.41 -12.63 11.38
N GLY A 49 -8.58 -12.83 10.75
CA GLY A 49 -9.70 -13.54 11.37
C GLY A 49 -10.71 -12.60 12.06
N PRO A 50 -11.06 -12.82 13.34
CA PRO A 50 -12.08 -12.02 14.01
C PRO A 50 -11.64 -10.56 14.23
N ALA A 51 -12.62 -9.68 14.44
CA ALA A 51 -12.35 -8.28 14.76
C ALA A 51 -11.45 -8.16 16.02
N ILE A 52 -10.55 -7.17 15.98
CA ILE A 52 -9.74 -6.78 17.12
C ILE A 52 -10.61 -5.95 18.06
N HIS A 53 -10.54 -6.26 19.36
CA HIS A 53 -11.20 -5.51 20.43
C HIS A 53 -10.16 -5.10 21.46
N GLY A 54 -10.14 -3.85 21.88
CA GLY A 54 -9.25 -3.34 22.91
C GLY A 54 -8.36 -2.18 22.46
N SER A 55 -7.27 -1.93 23.16
CA SER A 55 -6.33 -0.87 22.80
C SER A 55 -5.43 -1.30 21.67
N LEU A 56 -5.35 -0.48 20.62
CA LEU A 56 -4.46 -0.66 19.48
C LEU A 56 -3.37 0.40 19.49
N ARG A 57 -2.09 0.00 19.50
CA ARG A 57 -0.96 0.91 19.42
C ARG A 57 -0.03 0.56 18.27
N LEU A 58 0.36 1.58 17.52
CA LEU A 58 1.35 1.51 16.45
C LEU A 58 2.58 2.29 16.86
N ASP A 59 3.73 1.64 16.95
CA ASP A 59 5.03 2.26 17.23
C ASP A 59 5.92 2.17 15.98
N ALA A 60 6.58 3.27 15.63
CA ALA A 60 7.59 3.33 14.56
C ALA A 60 8.99 3.52 15.15
N ARG A 61 9.97 2.82 14.58
CA ARG A 61 11.40 3.01 14.85
C ARG A 61 12.12 3.28 13.54
N ASP A 62 13.03 4.25 13.55
CA ASP A 62 13.87 4.58 12.41
C ASP A 62 14.98 3.54 12.16
N ALA A 63 15.76 3.72 11.10
CA ALA A 63 16.86 2.83 10.74
C ALA A 63 17.98 2.74 11.81
N SER A 64 18.05 3.71 12.73
CA SER A 64 18.98 3.67 13.87
C SER A 64 18.37 2.99 15.12
N GLY A 65 17.10 2.53 15.03
CA GLY A 65 16.36 1.93 16.13
C GLY A 65 15.72 2.93 17.10
N LYS A 66 15.83 4.24 16.82
CA LYS A 66 15.21 5.28 17.66
C LYS A 66 13.71 5.35 17.43
N PRO A 67 12.91 5.69 18.47
CA PRO A 67 11.49 5.97 18.29
C PRO A 67 11.29 7.10 17.26
N ALA A 68 10.42 6.87 16.29
CA ALA A 68 10.12 7.78 15.19
C ALA A 68 8.63 8.13 15.09
N GLY A 69 7.81 7.60 15.97
CA GLY A 69 6.39 7.89 16.07
C GLY A 69 5.69 6.83 16.91
N SER A 70 4.60 7.24 17.56
CA SER A 70 3.67 6.34 18.24
C SER A 70 2.27 6.90 18.14
N GLN A 71 1.30 6.03 17.83
CA GLN A 71 -0.11 6.37 17.73
C GLN A 71 -0.93 5.30 18.42
N ARG A 72 -2.08 5.69 19.00
CA ARG A 72 -2.91 4.78 19.79
C ARG A 72 -4.39 5.04 19.54
N HIS A 73 -5.17 3.97 19.59
CA HIS A 73 -6.61 3.96 19.63
C HIS A 73 -7.03 3.12 20.85
N ASP A 74 -7.64 3.75 21.87
CA ASP A 74 -7.83 3.11 23.18
C ASP A 74 -9.00 2.11 23.23
N ASP A 75 -9.99 2.25 22.39
CA ASP A 75 -11.21 1.42 22.39
C ASP A 75 -11.56 1.03 20.95
N PHE A 76 -10.65 0.30 20.33
CA PHE A 76 -10.81 -0.15 18.96
C PHE A 76 -11.69 -1.39 18.90
N HIS A 77 -12.68 -1.36 18.00
CA HIS A 77 -13.57 -2.48 17.69
C HIS A 77 -13.71 -2.60 16.17
N GLY A 78 -12.95 -3.48 15.55
CA GLY A 78 -13.02 -3.61 14.11
C GLY A 78 -11.99 -4.54 13.49
N THR A 79 -12.06 -4.65 12.16
CA THR A 79 -11.14 -5.47 11.37
C THR A 79 -10.03 -4.67 10.72
N LYS A 80 -10.14 -3.32 10.69
CA LYS A 80 -9.13 -2.44 10.09
C LYS A 80 -9.12 -1.07 10.73
N GLU A 81 -7.93 -0.61 11.14
CA GLU A 81 -7.65 0.76 11.60
C GLU A 81 -6.51 1.36 10.79
N CYS A 82 -6.64 2.62 10.38
CA CYS A 82 -5.63 3.31 9.59
C CYS A 82 -5.14 4.58 10.27
N PHE A 83 -3.89 4.61 10.64
CA PHE A 83 -3.20 5.76 11.20
C PHE A 83 -2.60 6.64 10.09
N ALA A 84 -2.61 7.96 10.27
CA ALA A 84 -1.81 8.84 9.43
C ALA A 84 -0.32 8.51 9.62
N ALA A 85 0.47 8.54 8.55
CA ALA A 85 1.90 8.33 8.66
C ALA A 85 2.60 9.59 9.21
N ASN A 86 2.32 9.95 10.47
CA ASN A 86 2.96 11.04 11.19
C ASN A 86 4.37 10.62 11.62
N LEU A 87 5.26 10.49 10.64
CA LEU A 87 6.64 10.06 10.85
C LEU A 87 7.53 11.26 11.22
N ASP A 88 8.44 11.06 12.18
CA ASP A 88 9.45 12.08 12.48
C ASP A 88 10.37 12.29 11.28
N ARG A 89 10.25 13.44 10.63
CA ARG A 89 11.09 13.82 9.47
C ARG A 89 12.58 13.90 9.80
N ARG A 90 12.97 13.88 11.08
CA ARG A 90 14.36 13.85 11.55
C ARG A 90 14.91 12.43 11.65
N GLY A 91 14.05 11.41 11.56
CA GLY A 91 14.45 10.01 11.63
C GLY A 91 15.51 9.65 10.59
N ALA A 92 16.37 8.72 10.93
CA ALA A 92 17.41 8.25 10.02
C ALA A 92 16.77 7.51 8.84
N PRO A 93 17.08 7.86 7.57
CA PRO A 93 16.61 7.12 6.42
C PRO A 93 17.19 5.70 6.41
N GLY A 94 16.48 4.76 5.80
CA GLY A 94 16.83 3.36 5.74
C GLY A 94 15.61 2.48 6.00
N GLU A 95 15.82 1.27 6.51
CA GLU A 95 14.72 0.37 6.85
C GLU A 95 14.13 0.75 8.22
N TRP A 96 12.86 1.13 8.22
CA TRP A 96 12.11 1.43 9.43
C TRP A 96 11.26 0.24 9.83
N THR A 97 11.11 0.03 11.15
CA THR A 97 10.29 -1.04 11.72
C THR A 97 9.04 -0.47 12.36
N PHE A 98 7.90 -1.05 12.03
CA PHE A 98 6.59 -0.73 12.61
C PHE A 98 6.11 -1.92 13.42
N ASN A 99 5.75 -1.67 14.68
CA ASN A 99 5.23 -2.65 15.61
C ASN A 99 3.81 -2.29 16.01
N VAL A 100 2.92 -3.27 15.93
CA VAL A 100 1.53 -3.15 16.36
C VAL A 100 1.34 -3.95 17.62
N TYR A 101 0.71 -3.33 18.62
CA TYR A 101 0.34 -3.95 19.87
C TYR A 101 -1.17 -3.90 20.06
N VAL A 102 -1.75 -5.02 20.50
CA VAL A 102 -3.14 -5.14 20.95
C VAL A 102 -3.10 -5.42 22.44
N ASP A 103 -3.72 -4.57 23.25
CA ASP A 103 -3.69 -4.63 24.71
C ASP A 103 -2.28 -4.82 25.30
N GLY A 104 -1.31 -4.13 24.69
CA GLY A 104 0.09 -4.19 25.10
C GLY A 104 0.87 -5.41 24.59
N THR A 105 0.22 -6.38 23.95
CA THR A 105 0.85 -7.56 23.35
C THR A 105 1.22 -7.28 21.90
N LEU A 106 2.45 -7.63 21.48
CA LEU A 106 2.89 -7.48 20.08
C LEU A 106 2.07 -8.40 19.16
N ALA A 107 1.33 -7.79 18.25
CA ALA A 107 0.43 -8.48 17.32
C ALA A 107 0.97 -8.55 15.89
N ALA A 108 1.80 -7.59 15.47
CA ALA A 108 2.42 -7.58 14.15
C ALA A 108 3.70 -6.74 14.12
N THR A 109 4.61 -7.11 13.23
CA THR A 109 5.80 -6.31 12.92
C THR A 109 5.98 -6.29 11.40
N LYS A 110 6.28 -5.11 10.83
CA LYS A 110 6.61 -4.97 9.42
C LYS A 110 7.66 -3.88 9.22
N ALA A 111 8.62 -4.17 8.33
CA ALA A 111 9.62 -3.19 7.91
C ALA A 111 9.26 -2.60 6.55
N ILE A 112 9.70 -1.36 6.32
CA ILE A 112 9.58 -0.68 5.03
C ILE A 112 10.79 0.25 4.83
N ALA A 113 11.23 0.39 3.58
CA ALA A 113 12.25 1.33 3.22
C ALA A 113 11.75 2.78 3.32
N VAL A 114 12.51 3.63 3.99
CA VAL A 114 12.19 5.06 4.17
C VAL A 114 13.35 5.92 3.64
N ALA A 115 13.06 6.83 2.74
CA ALA A 115 13.99 7.82 2.23
C ALA A 115 13.58 9.22 2.71
N ARG A 116 14.55 10.15 2.78
CA ARG A 116 14.25 11.53 3.10
C ARG A 116 13.55 12.24 1.94
N THR A 117 14.07 12.06 0.74
CA THR A 117 13.57 12.65 -0.50
C THR A 117 13.47 11.59 -1.59
N LEU A 118 12.67 11.81 -2.62
CA LEU A 118 12.60 10.96 -3.82
C LEU A 118 13.98 10.75 -4.46
N ARG A 119 14.82 11.78 -4.45
CA ARG A 119 16.15 11.73 -5.07
C ARG A 119 17.11 10.72 -4.41
N ASN A 120 16.95 10.47 -3.13
CA ASN A 120 17.85 9.64 -2.31
C ASN A 120 17.20 8.34 -1.86
N ALA A 121 16.15 7.89 -2.55
CA ALA A 121 15.42 6.70 -2.20
C ALA A 121 16.05 5.45 -2.85
N PRO A 122 16.71 4.55 -2.11
CA PRO A 122 17.34 3.36 -2.69
C PRO A 122 16.34 2.41 -3.33
N PHE A 123 15.08 2.40 -2.87
CA PHE A 123 14.00 1.63 -3.48
C PHE A 123 13.49 2.21 -4.82
N LEU A 124 13.98 3.40 -5.21
CA LEU A 124 13.72 4.04 -6.51
C LEU A 124 14.85 3.83 -7.53
N SER A 125 15.78 2.93 -7.26
CA SER A 125 16.95 2.68 -8.14
C SER A 125 16.56 2.14 -9.52
N ASP A 126 15.42 1.44 -9.62
CA ASP A 126 14.87 0.99 -10.90
C ASP A 126 13.67 1.88 -11.30
N PRO A 127 13.82 2.76 -12.31
CA PRO A 127 12.74 3.65 -12.74
C PRO A 127 11.54 2.92 -13.35
N ARG A 128 11.66 1.63 -13.61
CA ARG A 128 10.56 0.80 -14.13
C ARG A 128 9.72 0.15 -13.03
N ARG A 129 10.18 0.19 -11.79
CA ARG A 129 9.43 -0.34 -10.65
C ARG A 129 8.65 0.78 -9.98
N PRO A 130 7.35 0.62 -9.77
CA PRO A 130 6.57 1.60 -9.00
C PRO A 130 7.02 1.59 -7.55
N TYR A 131 6.97 2.74 -6.88
CA TYR A 131 7.12 2.84 -5.41
C TYR A 131 5.77 2.96 -4.69
N VAL A 132 4.72 3.29 -5.43
CA VAL A 132 3.34 3.10 -5.03
C VAL A 132 2.67 2.21 -6.07
N LEU A 133 2.21 1.05 -5.66
CA LEU A 133 1.51 0.10 -6.52
C LEU A 133 0.01 0.24 -6.31
N GLY A 134 -0.72 0.66 -7.34
CA GLY A 134 -2.17 0.71 -7.31
C GLY A 134 -2.78 -0.68 -7.17
N ARG A 135 -3.72 -0.80 -6.25
CA ARG A 135 -4.51 -2.00 -6.00
C ARG A 135 -5.99 -1.69 -6.14
N PRO A 136 -6.76 -2.50 -6.86
CA PRO A 136 -8.21 -2.36 -6.87
C PRO A 136 -8.77 -2.48 -5.44
N ASN A 137 -9.77 -1.66 -5.12
CA ASN A 137 -10.57 -1.88 -3.92
C ASN A 137 -11.68 -2.86 -4.25
N TYR A 138 -11.87 -3.85 -3.38
CA TYR A 138 -12.99 -4.78 -3.48
C TYR A 138 -14.11 -4.30 -2.57
N ASP A 139 -15.31 -4.29 -3.10
CA ASP A 139 -16.51 -4.00 -2.34
C ASP A 139 -17.03 -5.34 -1.77
N PRO A 140 -17.08 -5.51 -0.44
CA PRO A 140 -17.54 -6.75 0.17
C PRO A 140 -19.02 -7.06 -0.12
N ALA A 141 -19.80 -6.07 -0.54
CA ALA A 141 -21.19 -6.26 -0.97
C ALA A 141 -21.32 -6.92 -2.35
N ILE A 142 -20.24 -6.98 -3.12
CA ILE A 142 -20.20 -7.57 -4.46
C ILE A 142 -19.68 -9.01 -4.37
N PRO A 143 -20.36 -9.99 -4.97
CA PRO A 143 -19.91 -11.38 -4.92
C PRO A 143 -18.46 -11.54 -5.40
N PRO A 144 -17.62 -12.32 -4.72
CA PRO A 144 -16.21 -12.53 -5.11
C PRO A 144 -16.03 -12.97 -6.58
N GLY A 145 -16.97 -13.79 -7.10
CA GLY A 145 -16.95 -14.21 -8.51
C GLY A 145 -17.03 -13.08 -9.54
N SER A 146 -17.48 -11.87 -9.13
CA SER A 146 -17.50 -10.69 -10.01
C SER A 146 -16.12 -10.07 -10.26
N TYR A 147 -15.11 -10.53 -9.53
CA TYR A 147 -13.72 -10.04 -9.64
C TYR A 147 -12.76 -11.07 -10.24
N ILE A 148 -13.31 -12.19 -10.76
CA ILE A 148 -12.50 -13.24 -11.39
C ILE A 148 -12.13 -12.83 -12.81
N GLY A 149 -10.92 -13.15 -13.23
CA GLY A 149 -10.46 -12.96 -14.59
C GLY A 149 -9.01 -12.54 -14.68
N ARG A 150 -8.54 -12.38 -15.91
CA ARG A 150 -7.22 -11.87 -16.23
C ARG A 150 -7.33 -10.56 -17.01
N LEU A 151 -6.57 -9.57 -16.59
CA LEU A 151 -6.44 -8.29 -17.27
C LEU A 151 -4.99 -8.03 -17.59
N SER A 152 -4.73 -7.54 -18.80
CA SER A 152 -3.45 -6.92 -19.12
C SER A 152 -3.68 -5.51 -19.69
N TRP A 153 -2.82 -4.58 -19.28
CA TRP A 153 -2.88 -3.20 -19.74
C TRP A 153 -1.50 -2.60 -19.91
N ILE A 154 -1.44 -1.55 -20.68
CA ILE A 154 -0.25 -0.73 -20.84
C ILE A 154 -0.50 0.62 -20.20
N MET A 155 0.38 1.02 -19.30
CA MET A 155 0.42 2.35 -18.70
C MET A 155 1.43 3.22 -19.45
N THR A 156 1.05 4.45 -19.78
CA THR A 156 1.98 5.49 -20.25
C THR A 156 2.41 6.32 -19.04
N VAL A 157 3.72 6.41 -18.80
CA VAL A 157 4.29 7.06 -17.61
C VAL A 157 5.10 8.28 -18.04
N ASP A 158 4.81 9.44 -17.44
CA ASP A 158 5.48 10.70 -17.72
C ASP A 158 6.83 10.85 -16.98
N ALA A 159 7.49 12.00 -17.15
CA ALA A 159 8.77 12.32 -16.53
C ALA A 159 8.68 12.45 -15.00
N ASN A 160 7.51 12.74 -14.44
CA ASN A 160 7.29 12.84 -13.00
C ASN A 160 7.00 11.48 -12.37
N GLY A 161 6.84 10.43 -13.18
CA GLY A 161 6.48 9.10 -12.72
C GLY A 161 4.98 8.87 -12.57
N THR A 162 4.15 9.78 -13.10
CA THR A 162 2.70 9.70 -13.06
C THR A 162 2.18 8.93 -14.27
N VAL A 163 1.20 8.06 -14.07
CA VAL A 163 0.49 7.39 -15.15
C VAL A 163 -0.48 8.38 -15.80
N THR A 164 -0.27 8.67 -17.07
CA THR A 164 -1.07 9.64 -17.85
C THR A 164 -2.09 8.98 -18.76
N ASP A 165 -1.88 7.71 -19.10
CA ASP A 165 -2.80 6.95 -19.94
C ASP A 165 -2.73 5.45 -19.61
N VAL A 166 -3.87 4.77 -19.73
CA VAL A 166 -4.02 3.32 -19.49
C VAL A 166 -4.81 2.71 -20.63
N VAL A 167 -4.20 1.79 -21.36
CA VAL A 167 -4.84 1.04 -22.44
C VAL A 167 -4.97 -0.42 -22.03
N VAL A 168 -6.20 -0.91 -21.88
CA VAL A 168 -6.47 -2.34 -21.64
C VAL A 168 -6.23 -3.10 -22.96
N GLU A 169 -5.33 -4.08 -22.92
CA GLU A 169 -4.98 -4.90 -24.10
C GLU A 169 -5.80 -6.19 -24.14
N ALA A 170 -6.07 -6.78 -22.98
CA ALA A 170 -6.87 -8.01 -22.85
C ALA A 170 -7.65 -8.03 -21.54
N ALA A 171 -8.85 -8.59 -21.59
CA ALA A 171 -9.76 -8.76 -20.47
C ALA A 171 -10.44 -10.14 -20.54
N GLU A 172 -9.71 -11.19 -20.19
CA GLU A 172 -10.17 -12.57 -20.28
C GLU A 172 -10.97 -12.95 -19.03
N GLY A 173 -12.28 -13.22 -19.20
CA GLY A 173 -13.16 -13.56 -18.09
C GLY A 173 -13.43 -12.42 -17.10
N ALA A 174 -12.79 -11.27 -17.28
CA ALA A 174 -12.96 -10.10 -16.42
C ALA A 174 -14.22 -9.32 -16.83
N GLY A 175 -15.09 -9.08 -15.86
CA GLY A 175 -16.25 -8.20 -16.07
C GLY A 175 -15.84 -6.73 -16.02
N LYS A 176 -16.73 -5.86 -16.53
CA LYS A 176 -16.52 -4.40 -16.59
C LYS A 176 -16.14 -3.79 -15.23
N LEU A 177 -16.71 -4.29 -14.15
CA LEU A 177 -16.40 -3.86 -12.79
C LEU A 177 -14.93 -4.07 -12.43
N MET A 178 -14.36 -5.24 -12.77
CA MET A 178 -12.96 -5.54 -12.53
C MET A 178 -12.05 -4.67 -13.39
N GLU A 179 -12.41 -4.47 -14.65
CA GLU A 179 -11.69 -3.60 -15.57
C GLU A 179 -11.61 -2.15 -15.05
N ASP A 180 -12.77 -1.56 -14.67
CA ASP A 180 -12.83 -0.18 -14.16
C ASP A 180 -11.97 0.01 -12.89
N ARG A 181 -11.98 -0.95 -11.98
CA ARG A 181 -11.17 -0.93 -10.76
C ARG A 181 -9.68 -1.12 -11.06
N ALA A 182 -9.33 -2.00 -11.99
CA ALA A 182 -7.96 -2.20 -12.41
C ALA A 182 -7.39 -0.96 -13.12
N VAL A 183 -8.17 -0.31 -13.97
CA VAL A 183 -7.80 0.95 -14.62
C VAL A 183 -7.61 2.06 -13.58
N ALA A 184 -8.53 2.19 -12.62
CA ALA A 184 -8.38 3.14 -11.51
C ALA A 184 -7.11 2.87 -10.70
N ALA A 185 -6.79 1.61 -10.42
CA ALA A 185 -5.56 1.21 -9.74
C ALA A 185 -4.31 1.56 -10.54
N ALA A 186 -4.34 1.37 -11.87
CA ALA A 186 -3.25 1.75 -12.74
C ALA A 186 -2.95 3.26 -12.65
N TYR A 187 -3.97 4.11 -12.69
CA TYR A 187 -3.80 5.58 -12.61
C TYR A 187 -3.21 6.09 -11.30
N ILE A 188 -3.39 5.39 -10.19
CA ILE A 188 -2.80 5.78 -8.90
C ILE A 188 -1.43 5.13 -8.65
N THR A 189 -0.92 4.34 -9.59
CA THR A 189 0.43 3.78 -9.52
C THR A 189 1.45 4.89 -9.76
N LEU A 190 2.48 4.98 -8.90
CA LEU A 190 3.53 5.98 -9.02
C LEU A 190 4.89 5.32 -9.25
N PHE A 191 5.61 5.86 -10.22
CA PHE A 191 6.96 5.46 -10.57
C PHE A 191 7.99 6.51 -10.15
N PRO A 192 9.26 6.14 -9.98
CA PRO A 192 10.30 7.11 -9.76
C PRO A 192 10.33 8.18 -10.88
N PRO A 193 10.53 9.46 -10.56
CA PRO A 193 10.72 10.49 -11.56
C PRO A 193 11.94 10.21 -12.44
N ASP A 194 11.79 10.40 -13.75
CA ASP A 194 12.88 10.23 -14.72
C ASP A 194 12.76 11.26 -15.84
N ARG A 195 13.70 12.21 -15.86
CA ARG A 195 13.71 13.29 -16.85
C ARG A 195 13.89 12.81 -18.29
N SER A 196 14.44 11.62 -18.52
CA SER A 196 14.57 11.04 -19.85
C SER A 196 13.20 10.81 -20.53
N ARG A 197 12.14 10.66 -19.72
CA ARG A 197 10.77 10.49 -20.20
C ARG A 197 10.13 11.76 -20.76
N THR A 198 10.72 12.93 -20.54
CA THR A 198 10.21 14.19 -21.11
C THR A 198 10.15 14.15 -22.64
N ALA A 199 11.15 13.53 -23.28
CA ALA A 199 11.20 13.38 -24.73
C ALA A 199 10.37 12.18 -25.22
N LYS A 200 10.27 11.11 -24.42
CA LYS A 200 9.57 9.88 -24.77
C LYS A 200 9.04 9.20 -23.50
N PRO A 201 7.76 9.36 -23.18
CA PRO A 201 7.12 8.59 -22.12
C PRO A 201 7.33 7.09 -22.34
N TYR A 202 7.59 6.34 -21.29
CA TYR A 202 7.73 4.90 -21.46
C TYR A 202 6.42 4.17 -21.14
N ARG A 203 6.28 2.98 -21.73
CA ARG A 203 5.10 2.14 -21.57
C ARG A 203 5.45 0.95 -20.68
N VAL A 204 4.64 0.73 -19.67
CA VAL A 204 4.76 -0.40 -18.73
C VAL A 204 3.55 -1.31 -18.93
N ARG A 205 3.80 -2.57 -19.29
CA ARG A 205 2.74 -3.59 -19.29
C ARG A 205 2.62 -4.16 -17.89
N GLN A 206 1.40 -4.29 -17.41
CA GLN A 206 1.06 -4.98 -16.17
C GLN A 206 -0.02 -6.02 -16.44
N GLU A 207 0.09 -7.14 -15.75
CA GLU A 207 -0.93 -8.20 -15.76
C GLU A 207 -1.51 -8.33 -14.35
N TYR A 208 -2.80 -8.58 -14.29
CA TYR A 208 -3.53 -8.81 -13.07
C TYR A 208 -4.41 -10.05 -13.24
N GLN A 209 -4.25 -11.01 -12.34
CA GLN A 209 -5.03 -12.23 -12.34
C GLN A 209 -5.68 -12.39 -10.98
N LEU A 210 -6.99 -12.58 -10.95
CA LEU A 210 -7.75 -12.99 -9.80
C LEU A 210 -8.33 -14.37 -10.04
N GLU A 211 -8.05 -15.26 -9.12
CA GLU A 211 -8.64 -16.59 -9.07
C GLU A 211 -9.68 -16.62 -7.97
N ALA A 212 -10.72 -17.44 -8.15
CA ALA A 212 -11.63 -17.73 -7.05
C ALA A 212 -10.85 -18.49 -5.98
N ASP A 213 -10.92 -18.01 -4.74
CA ASP A 213 -10.47 -18.81 -3.60
C ASP A 213 -11.22 -20.14 -3.61
N ARG A 214 -10.46 -21.23 -3.63
CA ARG A 214 -11.01 -22.60 -3.63
C ARG A 214 -11.44 -23.00 -2.22
#